data_9f25b8a398f16d463c48f9762d02cd9f
#
_entry.id   9f25b8a398f16d463c48f9762d02cd9f
#
_cell.length_a   1.000
_cell.length_b   1.000
_cell.length_c   1.000
_cell.angle_alpha   90.00
_cell.angle_beta   90.00
_cell.angle_gamma   90.00
#
_symmetry.space_group_name_H-M   'P 1'
#
loop_
_entity.id
_entity.type
_entity.pdbx_description
1 polymer ?
#
loop_
_entity_poly.entity_id
_entity_poly.type
_entity_poly.pdbx_seq_one_letter_code
_entity_poly.pdbx_strand_id
1 'polypeptide(L)'
;ISGTVSEIYVHNGESVTAGTQLAKIVASTELSIDFLFPFASPSDFYVGQAATVFVDGYAGSQMGTVTYVSNSTTITSNGKEAVSVRVKLTNPGIVSDSFTASAVIGSYSSYGQAPVSMPASSVVYASGSGTVNDFSKLAGSTVTKGEVLCTVESETIRDQIESARLNLQSAQLSASTASGAVDD
;
A
#
# COMPACT_ATOMS: atom_id res chain seq x y z
N ILE A 1 4.46 7.02 -2.86
CA ILE A 1 3.02 6.81 -2.67
C ILE A 1 2.67 7.14 -1.23
N SER A 2 1.48 7.68 -0.97
CA SER A 2 0.95 7.85 0.39
C SER A 2 -0.07 6.76 0.64
N GLY A 3 -0.15 6.25 1.88
CA GLY A 3 -1.08 5.17 2.18
C GLY A 3 -0.86 4.57 3.56
N THR A 4 -1.28 3.33 3.73
CA THR A 4 -1.10 2.56 4.97
C THR A 4 -0.19 1.37 4.70
N VAL A 5 0.74 1.10 5.60
CA VAL A 5 1.59 -0.11 5.55
C VAL A 5 0.71 -1.32 5.83
N SER A 6 0.51 -2.18 4.83
CA SER A 6 -0.30 -3.40 4.99
C SER A 6 0.53 -4.59 5.44
N GLU A 7 1.75 -4.72 4.94
CA GLU A 7 2.65 -5.84 5.23
C GLU A 7 4.08 -5.35 5.36
N ILE A 8 4.85 -5.98 6.22
CA ILE A 8 6.28 -5.74 6.41
C ILE A 8 6.99 -7.07 6.17
N TYR A 9 7.98 -7.07 5.28
CA TYR A 9 8.68 -8.28 4.85
C TYR A 9 10.08 -8.43 5.48
N VAL A 10 10.57 -7.37 6.14
CA VAL A 10 11.93 -7.34 6.72
C VAL A 10 11.91 -6.79 8.14
N HIS A 11 12.96 -7.10 8.90
CA HIS A 11 13.15 -6.64 10.27
C HIS A 11 14.44 -5.84 10.41
N ASN A 12 14.53 -5.03 11.46
CA ASN A 12 15.79 -4.35 11.81
C ASN A 12 16.89 -5.37 12.09
N GLY A 13 18.07 -5.13 11.52
CA GLY A 13 19.23 -6.03 11.58
C GLY A 13 19.25 -7.08 10.46
N GLU A 14 18.25 -7.16 9.61
CA GLU A 14 18.20 -8.11 8.50
C GLU A 14 19.02 -7.62 7.32
N SER A 15 19.81 -8.53 6.73
CA SER A 15 20.57 -8.25 5.51
C SER A 15 19.69 -8.37 4.29
N VAL A 16 19.72 -7.33 3.45
CA VAL A 16 18.94 -7.24 2.21
C VAL A 16 19.85 -6.98 1.02
N THR A 17 19.38 -7.36 -0.15
CA THR A 17 20.02 -7.03 -1.43
C THR A 17 19.14 -6.06 -2.22
N ALA A 18 19.71 -5.39 -3.20
CA ALA A 18 18.91 -4.53 -4.11
C ALA A 18 17.77 -5.36 -4.72
N GLY A 19 16.55 -4.84 -4.67
CA GLY A 19 15.34 -5.52 -5.13
C GLY A 19 14.63 -6.40 -4.08
N THR A 20 15.17 -6.54 -2.85
CA THR A 20 14.44 -7.20 -1.75
C THR A 20 13.20 -6.38 -1.39
N GLN A 21 12.08 -7.05 -1.23
CA GLN A 21 10.82 -6.42 -0.78
C GLN A 21 10.93 -6.02 0.69
N LEU A 22 10.65 -4.75 1.00
CA LEU A 22 10.73 -4.21 2.36
C LEU A 22 9.35 -4.12 3.01
N ALA A 23 8.39 -3.54 2.33
CA ALA A 23 7.03 -3.36 2.81
C ALA A 23 6.04 -3.19 1.65
N LYS A 24 4.78 -3.53 1.91
CA LYS A 24 3.65 -3.26 1.01
C LYS A 24 2.85 -2.09 1.56
N ILE A 25 2.69 -1.05 0.74
CA ILE A 25 1.89 0.13 1.06
C ILE A 25 0.63 0.10 0.20
N VAL A 26 -0.50 0.25 0.84
CA VAL A 26 -1.80 0.40 0.18
C VAL A 26 -2.11 1.88 0.07
N ALA A 27 -2.23 2.35 -1.16
CA ALA A 27 -2.30 3.79 -1.47
C ALA A 27 -3.65 4.44 -1.14
N SER A 28 -4.66 3.67 -0.76
CA SER A 28 -5.99 4.21 -0.55
C SER A 28 -6.53 3.86 0.82
N THR A 29 -7.10 4.86 1.46
CA THR A 29 -8.03 4.68 2.57
C THR A 29 -9.39 4.19 2.09
N GLU A 30 -9.60 3.99 0.78
CA GLU A 30 -10.85 3.52 0.20
C GLU A 30 -10.73 2.07 -0.26
N LEU A 31 -11.76 1.29 0.04
CA LEU A 31 -12.00 -0.05 -0.50
C LEU A 31 -13.02 0.04 -1.62
N SER A 32 -12.88 -0.80 -2.63
CA SER A 32 -13.84 -0.94 -3.72
C SER A 32 -14.26 -2.40 -3.83
N ILE A 33 -15.55 -2.65 -3.86
CA ILE A 33 -16.10 -4.01 -3.90
C ILE A 33 -17.20 -4.07 -4.93
N ASP A 34 -17.16 -5.07 -5.80
CA ASP A 34 -18.20 -5.33 -6.79
C ASP A 34 -19.13 -6.42 -6.24
N PHE A 35 -20.33 -6.02 -5.87
CA PHE A 35 -21.37 -6.92 -5.36
C PHE A 35 -22.34 -7.30 -6.47
N LEU A 36 -22.83 -8.54 -6.41
CA LEU A 36 -23.90 -9.03 -7.28
C LEU A 36 -25.21 -9.04 -6.50
N PHE A 37 -26.24 -8.41 -7.05
CA PHE A 37 -27.58 -8.37 -6.46
C PHE A 37 -28.55 -9.18 -7.31
N PRO A 38 -28.93 -10.40 -6.89
CA PRO A 38 -29.92 -11.20 -7.58
C PRO A 38 -31.32 -10.63 -7.39
N PHE A 39 -32.20 -10.87 -8.36
CA PHE A 39 -33.58 -10.42 -8.35
C PHE A 39 -33.78 -8.89 -8.33
N ALA A 40 -32.73 -8.15 -8.65
CA ALA A 40 -32.77 -6.69 -8.76
C ALA A 40 -32.64 -6.27 -10.23
N SER A 41 -33.14 -5.09 -10.54
CA SER A 41 -32.96 -4.42 -11.83
C SER A 41 -31.96 -3.29 -11.71
N PRO A 42 -31.26 -2.90 -12.79
CA PRO A 42 -30.33 -1.75 -12.74
C PRO A 42 -30.98 -0.46 -12.23
N SER A 43 -32.27 -0.28 -12.46
CA SER A 43 -33.04 0.88 -12.00
C SER A 43 -33.31 0.93 -10.50
N ASP A 44 -33.07 -0.16 -9.78
CA ASP A 44 -33.20 -0.24 -8.31
C ASP A 44 -32.05 0.41 -7.58
N PHE A 45 -30.96 0.70 -8.32
CA PHE A 45 -29.74 1.27 -7.79
C PHE A 45 -29.35 2.56 -8.51
N TYR A 46 -28.72 3.48 -7.81
CA TYR A 46 -28.16 4.71 -8.38
C TYR A 46 -26.83 5.08 -7.75
N VAL A 47 -25.98 5.76 -8.50
CA VAL A 47 -24.70 6.27 -8.00
C VAL A 47 -24.94 7.30 -6.90
N GLY A 48 -24.23 7.17 -5.80
CA GLY A 48 -24.41 7.97 -4.59
C GLY A 48 -25.33 7.33 -3.53
N GLN A 49 -25.99 6.21 -3.84
CA GLN A 49 -26.81 5.49 -2.88
C GLN A 49 -25.99 4.90 -1.75
N ALA A 50 -26.52 4.97 -0.52
CA ALA A 50 -25.88 4.37 0.64
C ALA A 50 -25.98 2.84 0.61
N ALA A 51 -24.89 2.19 0.98
CA ALA A 51 -24.79 0.74 1.13
C ALA A 51 -24.30 0.40 2.53
N THR A 52 -24.85 -0.64 3.15
CA THR A 52 -24.33 -1.22 4.38
C THR A 52 -23.48 -2.42 4.01
N VAL A 53 -22.20 -2.37 4.32
CA VAL A 53 -21.21 -3.41 3.98
C VAL A 53 -20.76 -4.13 5.24
N PHE A 54 -20.75 -5.46 5.17
CA PHE A 54 -20.24 -6.35 6.22
C PHE A 54 -18.99 -7.03 5.71
N VAL A 55 -17.84 -6.65 6.27
CA VAL A 55 -16.55 -7.26 5.94
C VAL A 55 -16.34 -8.47 6.83
N ASP A 56 -16.01 -9.61 6.24
CA ASP A 56 -15.79 -10.86 6.98
C ASP A 56 -14.59 -10.73 7.90
N GLY A 57 -14.73 -11.17 9.14
CA GLY A 57 -13.71 -11.02 10.17
C GLY A 57 -13.61 -9.62 10.81
N TYR A 58 -14.42 -8.64 10.35
CA TYR A 58 -14.50 -7.32 10.97
C TYR A 58 -15.80 -7.16 11.75
N ALA A 59 -15.71 -6.74 12.99
CA ALA A 59 -16.88 -6.55 13.84
C ALA A 59 -17.67 -5.30 13.42
N GLY A 60 -18.96 -5.48 13.12
CA GLY A 60 -19.88 -4.42 12.75
C GLY A 60 -20.01 -4.22 11.24
N SER A 61 -20.84 -3.23 10.88
CA SER A 61 -21.07 -2.83 9.50
C SER A 61 -20.35 -1.53 9.17
N GLN A 62 -19.99 -1.36 7.90
CA GLN A 62 -19.38 -0.15 7.37
C GLN A 62 -20.36 0.51 6.40
N MET A 63 -20.41 1.84 6.42
CA MET A 63 -21.18 2.60 5.43
C MET A 63 -20.34 2.77 4.17
N GLY A 64 -20.91 2.34 3.05
CA GLY A 64 -20.36 2.52 1.72
C GLY A 64 -21.27 3.38 0.85
N THR A 65 -20.76 3.75 -0.32
CA THR A 65 -21.47 4.52 -1.32
C THR A 65 -21.38 3.82 -2.67
N VAL A 66 -22.50 3.68 -3.36
CA VAL A 66 -22.55 3.15 -4.71
C VAL A 66 -21.82 4.10 -5.67
N THR A 67 -20.84 3.60 -6.41
CA THR A 67 -20.06 4.39 -7.38
C THR A 67 -20.28 3.96 -8.82
N TYR A 68 -20.82 2.77 -9.03
CA TYR A 68 -21.13 2.24 -10.35
C TYR A 68 -22.26 1.22 -10.26
N VAL A 69 -23.14 1.23 -11.22
CA VAL A 69 -24.21 0.26 -11.42
C VAL A 69 -24.10 -0.27 -12.86
N SER A 70 -24.06 -1.58 -13.03
CA SER A 70 -24.04 -2.18 -14.36
C SER A 70 -25.41 -2.01 -15.04
N ASN A 71 -25.40 -1.60 -16.30
CA ASN A 71 -26.59 -1.53 -17.11
C ASN A 71 -27.04 -2.90 -17.68
N SER A 72 -26.23 -3.93 -17.45
CA SER A 72 -26.51 -5.31 -17.88
C SER A 72 -26.48 -6.24 -16.68
N THR A 73 -27.27 -7.29 -16.73
CA THR A 73 -27.25 -8.39 -15.77
C THR A 73 -26.14 -9.38 -16.10
N THR A 74 -25.64 -10.06 -15.08
CA THR A 74 -24.72 -11.21 -15.18
C THR A 74 -25.36 -12.43 -14.51
N ILE A 75 -24.88 -13.62 -14.86
CA ILE A 75 -25.38 -14.86 -14.27
C ILE A 75 -24.48 -15.23 -13.08
N THR A 76 -25.08 -15.43 -11.94
CA THR A 76 -24.39 -15.93 -10.73
C THR A 76 -24.05 -17.41 -10.88
N SER A 77 -23.15 -17.94 -10.04
CA SER A 77 -22.78 -19.36 -10.03
C SER A 77 -23.98 -20.31 -9.85
N ASN A 78 -25.08 -19.83 -9.28
CA ASN A 78 -26.35 -20.58 -9.12
C ASN A 78 -27.34 -20.38 -10.27
N GLY A 79 -26.91 -19.80 -11.40
CA GLY A 79 -27.75 -19.59 -12.59
C GLY A 79 -28.79 -18.48 -12.45
N LYS A 80 -28.68 -17.57 -11.47
CA LYS A 80 -29.61 -16.45 -11.30
C LYS A 80 -29.05 -15.20 -11.94
N GLU A 81 -29.92 -14.41 -12.55
CA GLU A 81 -29.56 -13.07 -13.02
C GLU A 81 -29.31 -12.15 -11.83
N ALA A 82 -28.27 -11.34 -11.90
CA ALA A 82 -27.90 -10.36 -10.89
C ALA A 82 -27.34 -9.10 -11.55
N VAL A 83 -27.54 -7.97 -10.89
CA VAL A 83 -26.95 -6.67 -11.23
C VAL A 83 -25.62 -6.53 -10.48
N SER A 84 -24.57 -6.13 -11.19
CA SER A 84 -23.29 -5.80 -10.56
C SER A 84 -23.30 -4.33 -10.10
N VAL A 85 -23.04 -4.11 -8.83
CA VAL A 85 -22.97 -2.79 -8.21
C VAL A 85 -21.66 -2.62 -7.49
N ARG A 86 -20.90 -1.57 -7.84
CA ARG A 86 -19.65 -1.22 -7.17
C ARG A 86 -19.90 -0.29 -6.01
N VAL A 87 -19.46 -0.69 -4.84
CA VAL A 87 -19.53 0.11 -3.62
C VAL A 87 -18.13 0.49 -3.19
N LYS A 88 -17.94 1.76 -2.86
CA LYS A 88 -16.75 2.26 -2.19
C LYS A 88 -17.05 2.55 -0.73
N LEU A 89 -16.09 2.27 0.14
CA LEU A 89 -16.15 2.58 1.57
C LEU A 89 -14.76 2.94 2.08
N THR A 90 -14.70 3.64 3.19
CA THR A 90 -13.44 3.95 3.85
C THR A 90 -12.89 2.69 4.53
N ASN A 91 -11.62 2.39 4.28
CA ASN A 91 -10.94 1.29 4.96
C ASN A 91 -10.73 1.65 6.44
N PRO A 92 -11.23 0.85 7.39
CA PRO A 92 -10.96 1.06 8.81
C PRO A 92 -9.50 0.82 9.21
N GLY A 93 -8.62 0.49 8.27
CA GLY A 93 -7.17 0.38 8.46
C GLY A 93 -6.63 -1.06 8.53
N ILE A 94 -7.49 -2.04 8.74
CA ILE A 94 -7.08 -3.46 8.92
C ILE A 94 -7.55 -4.39 7.80
N VAL A 95 -8.36 -3.88 6.85
CA VAL A 95 -8.89 -4.69 5.75
C VAL A 95 -7.88 -4.72 4.61
N SER A 96 -7.57 -5.93 4.14
CA SER A 96 -6.69 -6.19 2.99
C SER A 96 -7.46 -6.84 1.84
N ASP A 97 -6.79 -7.09 0.73
CA ASP A 97 -7.32 -7.78 -0.45
C ASP A 97 -7.62 -9.27 -0.25
N SER A 98 -7.22 -9.83 0.90
CA SER A 98 -7.58 -11.20 1.31
C SER A 98 -8.97 -11.31 1.96
N PHE A 99 -9.61 -10.18 2.26
CA PHE A 99 -10.92 -10.15 2.89
C PHE A 99 -12.04 -10.28 1.86
N THR A 100 -13.17 -10.76 2.33
CA THR A 100 -14.43 -10.81 1.58
C THR A 100 -15.48 -9.98 2.30
N ALA A 101 -16.52 -9.58 1.58
CA ALA A 101 -17.59 -8.78 2.15
C ALA A 101 -18.95 -9.11 1.51
N SER A 102 -20.00 -8.84 2.24
CA SER A 102 -21.37 -8.79 1.74
C SER A 102 -21.96 -7.39 1.92
N ALA A 103 -23.03 -7.07 1.19
CA ALA A 103 -23.65 -5.76 1.27
C ALA A 103 -25.18 -5.84 1.24
N VAL A 104 -25.78 -4.81 1.83
CA VAL A 104 -27.21 -4.54 1.75
C VAL A 104 -27.40 -3.12 1.21
N ILE A 105 -28.22 -2.98 0.16
CA ILE A 105 -28.60 -1.71 -0.42
C ILE A 105 -30.13 -1.64 -0.47
N GLY A 106 -30.70 -0.74 0.31
CA GLY A 106 -32.15 -0.72 0.50
C GLY A 106 -32.68 -2.05 1.04
N SER A 107 -33.54 -2.74 0.28
CA SER A 107 -34.07 -4.06 0.61
C SER A 107 -33.32 -5.24 -0.03
N TYR A 108 -32.30 -4.96 -0.84
CA TYR A 108 -31.56 -5.97 -1.58
C TYR A 108 -30.30 -6.40 -0.83
N SER A 109 -30.06 -7.70 -0.74
CA SER A 109 -28.85 -8.30 -0.20
C SER A 109 -27.96 -8.85 -1.32
N SER A 110 -26.67 -8.67 -1.20
CA SER A 110 -25.71 -9.20 -2.17
C SER A 110 -25.69 -10.73 -2.18
N TYR A 111 -25.33 -11.28 -3.33
CA TYR A 111 -25.14 -12.71 -3.53
C TYR A 111 -23.79 -13.14 -2.95
N GLY A 112 -23.83 -13.87 -1.84
CA GLY A 112 -22.64 -14.41 -1.22
C GLY A 112 -21.65 -13.33 -0.76
N GLN A 113 -20.39 -13.73 -0.72
CA GLN A 113 -19.27 -12.89 -0.35
C GLN A 113 -18.51 -12.44 -1.61
N ALA A 114 -18.23 -11.16 -1.72
CA ALA A 114 -17.45 -10.58 -2.80
C ALA A 114 -16.02 -10.27 -2.30
N PRO A 115 -14.98 -10.48 -3.13
CA PRO A 115 -13.62 -10.13 -2.75
C PRO A 115 -13.46 -8.61 -2.63
N VAL A 116 -12.76 -8.18 -1.59
CA VAL A 116 -12.39 -6.78 -1.42
C VAL A 116 -11.27 -6.43 -2.40
N SER A 117 -11.45 -5.36 -3.15
CA SER A 117 -10.42 -4.84 -4.04
C SER A 117 -9.84 -3.56 -3.49
N MET A 118 -8.53 -3.50 -3.42
CA MET A 118 -7.79 -2.29 -3.06
C MET A 118 -7.34 -1.57 -4.33
N PRO A 119 -7.66 -0.29 -4.49
CA PRO A 119 -7.45 0.39 -5.77
C PRO A 119 -5.98 0.60 -6.15
N ALA A 120 -5.05 0.59 -5.21
CA ALA A 120 -3.61 0.63 -5.52
C ALA A 120 -2.80 0.14 -4.32
N SER A 121 -1.94 -0.81 -4.57
CA SER A 121 -0.88 -1.19 -3.63
C SER A 121 0.47 -1.01 -4.32
N SER A 122 1.48 -0.65 -3.56
CA SER A 122 2.86 -0.55 -4.04
C SER A 122 3.78 -1.26 -3.08
N VAL A 123 4.65 -2.10 -3.61
CA VAL A 123 5.71 -2.72 -2.83
C VAL A 123 6.93 -1.81 -2.85
N VAL A 124 7.49 -1.55 -1.70
CA VAL A 124 8.74 -0.82 -1.54
C VAL A 124 9.87 -1.83 -1.55
N TYR A 125 10.86 -1.58 -2.39
CA TYR A 125 12.03 -2.43 -2.56
C TYR A 125 13.29 -1.74 -2.06
N ALA A 126 14.25 -2.52 -1.59
CA ALA A 126 15.57 -2.02 -1.27
C ALA A 126 16.27 -1.52 -2.55
N SER A 127 16.82 -0.31 -2.51
CA SER A 127 17.56 0.29 -3.61
C SER A 127 19.02 -0.16 -3.66
N GLY A 128 19.53 -0.75 -2.58
CA GLY A 128 20.91 -1.24 -2.43
C GLY A 128 20.98 -2.44 -1.50
N SER A 129 22.18 -3.00 -1.40
CA SER A 129 22.47 -4.11 -0.49
C SER A 129 23.07 -3.58 0.81
N GLY A 130 22.68 -4.16 1.94
CA GLY A 130 23.13 -3.76 3.27
C GLY A 130 22.25 -4.33 4.37
N THR A 131 22.38 -3.77 5.56
CA THR A 131 21.56 -4.13 6.74
C THR A 131 20.47 -3.10 6.96
N VAL A 132 19.24 -3.57 7.18
CA VAL A 132 18.09 -2.71 7.46
C VAL A 132 18.20 -2.16 8.87
N ASN A 133 18.12 -0.83 8.99
CA ASN A 133 18.09 -0.13 10.27
C ASN A 133 16.91 0.86 10.29
N ASP A 134 16.50 1.22 11.51
CA ASP A 134 15.48 2.24 11.78
C ASP A 134 14.12 1.99 11.08
N PHE A 135 13.76 0.72 10.88
CA PHE A 135 12.41 0.40 10.44
C PHE A 135 11.44 0.68 11.59
N SER A 136 10.85 1.87 11.59
CA SER A 136 10.04 2.39 12.71
C SER A 136 8.53 2.23 12.51
N LYS A 137 8.10 1.82 11.32
CA LYS A 137 6.68 1.67 10.99
C LYS A 137 6.19 0.26 11.30
N LEU A 138 4.97 0.19 11.79
CA LEU A 138 4.25 -1.07 12.02
C LEU A 138 3.20 -1.26 10.92
N ALA A 139 2.75 -2.49 10.73
CA ALA A 139 1.56 -2.74 9.92
C ALA A 139 0.37 -1.95 10.49
N GLY A 140 -0.38 -1.29 9.63
CA GLY A 140 -1.44 -0.35 9.99
C GLY A 140 -0.99 1.12 10.12
N SER A 141 0.31 1.43 10.11
CA SER A 141 0.80 2.82 10.16
C SER A 141 0.55 3.55 8.85
N THR A 142 0.13 4.81 8.94
CA THR A 142 0.03 5.69 7.78
C THR A 142 1.41 6.21 7.38
N VAL A 143 1.65 6.31 6.09
CA VAL A 143 2.88 6.86 5.49
C VAL A 143 2.54 7.87 4.40
N THR A 144 3.39 8.86 4.24
CA THR A 144 3.26 9.89 3.21
C THR A 144 4.33 9.73 2.13
N LYS A 145 4.05 10.24 0.93
CA LYS A 145 5.02 10.21 -0.18
C LYS A 145 6.29 10.97 0.20
N GLY A 146 7.44 10.30 0.13
CA GLY A 146 8.74 10.85 0.49
C GLY A 146 9.15 10.60 1.95
N GLU A 147 8.29 9.99 2.75
CA GLU A 147 8.62 9.58 4.10
C GLU A 147 9.60 8.41 4.09
N VAL A 148 10.63 8.47 4.95
CA VAL A 148 11.61 7.41 5.11
C VAL A 148 11.01 6.31 5.97
N LEU A 149 11.01 5.08 5.47
CA LEU A 149 10.50 3.90 6.17
C LEU A 149 11.59 3.21 6.98
N CYS A 150 12.76 3.08 6.38
CA CYS A 150 13.96 2.51 6.98
C CYS A 150 15.20 3.05 6.29
N THR A 151 16.35 2.77 6.87
CA THR A 151 17.65 2.98 6.26
C THR A 151 18.28 1.63 5.94
N VAL A 152 19.02 1.55 4.84
CA VAL A 152 19.82 0.36 4.49
C VAL A 152 21.28 0.80 4.55
N GLU A 153 21.99 0.33 5.56
CA GLU A 153 23.40 0.62 5.75
C GLU A 153 24.27 -0.41 5.04
N SER A 154 25.15 0.07 4.16
CA SER A 154 26.14 -0.75 3.46
C SER A 154 27.54 -0.44 4.00
N GLU A 155 28.20 -1.42 4.60
CA GLU A 155 29.60 -1.31 5.04
C GLU A 155 30.50 -0.94 3.88
N THR A 156 30.31 -1.56 2.71
CA THR A 156 31.08 -1.27 1.51
C THR A 156 31.01 0.21 1.09
N ILE A 157 29.82 0.80 1.13
CA ILE A 157 29.64 2.24 0.81
C ILE A 157 30.26 3.12 1.89
N ARG A 158 30.13 2.74 3.16
CA ARG A 158 30.76 3.44 4.28
C ARG A 158 32.30 3.47 4.12
N ASP A 159 32.92 2.33 3.82
CA ASP A 159 34.35 2.23 3.60
C ASP A 159 34.81 3.03 2.38
N GLN A 160 34.03 3.05 1.31
CA GLN A 160 34.30 3.87 0.13
C GLN A 160 34.24 5.37 0.44
N ILE A 161 33.25 5.82 1.23
CA ILE A 161 33.14 7.22 1.66
C ILE A 161 34.33 7.59 2.55
N GLU A 162 34.72 6.73 3.50
CA GLU A 162 35.88 6.96 4.37
C GLU A 162 37.16 7.08 3.56
N SER A 163 37.37 6.16 2.63
CA SER A 163 38.55 6.18 1.72
C SER A 163 38.56 7.43 0.85
N ALA A 164 37.42 7.87 0.33
CA ALA A 164 37.31 9.08 -0.46
C ALA A 164 37.59 10.33 0.38
N ARG A 165 37.13 10.39 1.63
CA ARG A 165 37.43 11.49 2.57
C ARG A 165 38.92 11.59 2.87
N LEU A 166 39.57 10.46 3.16
CA LEU A 166 41.01 10.40 3.41
C LEU A 166 41.81 10.86 2.19
N ASN A 167 41.42 10.43 0.99
CA ASN A 167 42.06 10.86 -0.25
C ASN A 167 41.89 12.37 -0.49
N LEU A 168 40.71 12.93 -0.24
CA LEU A 168 40.46 14.36 -0.34
C LEU A 168 41.29 15.15 0.67
N GLN A 169 41.35 14.69 1.92
CA GLN A 169 42.17 15.32 2.97
C GLN A 169 43.68 15.32 2.61
N SER A 170 44.17 14.20 2.08
CA SER A 170 45.54 14.08 1.60
C SER A 170 45.85 15.04 0.44
N ALA A 171 44.92 15.14 -0.52
CA ALA A 171 45.05 16.06 -1.65
C ALA A 171 45.02 17.55 -1.20
N GLN A 172 44.17 17.89 -0.23
CA GLN A 172 44.10 19.25 0.35
C GLN A 172 45.39 19.59 1.10
N LEU A 173 45.93 18.65 1.88
CA LEU A 173 47.18 18.85 2.58
C LEU A 173 48.35 19.04 1.60
N SER A 174 48.42 18.23 0.53
CA SER A 174 49.46 18.37 -0.53
C SER A 174 49.34 19.71 -1.26
N ALA A 175 48.11 20.18 -1.54
CA ALA A 175 47.89 21.48 -2.17
C ALA A 175 48.29 22.63 -1.24
N SER A 176 48.02 22.53 0.06
CA SER A 176 48.41 23.56 1.03
C SER A 176 49.90 23.65 1.21
N THR A 177 50.59 22.47 1.24
CA THR A 177 52.09 22.47 1.30
C THR A 177 52.72 22.98 0.03
N ALA A 178 52.12 22.73 -1.16
CA ALA A 178 52.62 23.27 -2.42
C ALA A 178 52.42 24.79 -2.51
N SER A 179 51.32 25.35 -2.00
CA SER A 179 51.12 26.81 -2.00
C SER A 179 52.00 27.51 -0.97
N GLY A 180 52.31 26.90 0.15
CA GLY A 180 53.24 27.47 1.13
C GLY A 180 54.70 27.44 0.68
N ALA A 181 55.09 26.63 -0.32
CA ALA A 181 56.43 26.56 -0.89
C ALA A 181 56.65 27.57 -2.03
N VAL A 182 55.64 28.33 -2.44
CA VAL A 182 55.74 29.37 -3.52
C VAL A 182 55.95 30.77 -2.93
N ASP A 183 55.76 30.95 -1.59
CA ASP A 183 55.90 32.25 -0.91
C ASP A 183 57.29 32.47 -0.23
N ASP A 184 58.29 31.55 -0.44
CA ASP A 184 59.68 31.68 -0.05
C ASP A 184 60.56 31.81 -1.29
#